data_89bcce7b022a769201e420c8a6207171
#
_entry.id   89bcce7b022a769201e420c8a6207171
#
_cell.length_a   1.000
_cell.length_b   1.000
_cell.length_c   1.000
_cell.angle_alpha   90.00
_cell.angle_beta   90.00
_cell.angle_gamma   90.00
#
_symmetry.space_group_name_H-M   'P 1'
#
loop_
_entity.id
_entity.type
_entity.pdbx_description
1 polymer ?
#
loop_
_entity_poly.entity_id
_entity_poly.type
_entity_poly.pdbx_seq_one_letter_code
_entity_poly.pdbx_strand_id
1 'polypeptide(L)'
;IRDPLAGLSDVDAPDLKPTKDQSVALSIVCAAIDKQDSTPILLRGVTGSGKTLVYLRAIEHALTLDRGAIVLVPEIALAWQMVRRFRAHFGEQVAVLHSQLSMGERFDTWQRLQSGDQRIVIGARSALFAPVRNLGVFVVDEEHDGSYFQDDLDSRQPLAYSARDLAVVRSRLAGAAVILGSATPSLESHWNVKQGKYHLAELPSRVDDRPLPRVEVVDMRDEPFQRRERALFSKTLRIKIRERLERKEQIVLLQNRRGFAPVVQCGACGEAVECPR
;
A
#
# COMPACT_ATOMS: atom_id res chain seq x y z
N ILE A 1 5.23 24.59 -17.18
CA ILE A 1 4.97 23.69 -16.03
C ILE A 1 4.56 22.36 -16.61
N ARG A 2 5.26 21.30 -16.25
CA ARG A 2 5.00 19.93 -16.69
C ARG A 2 4.11 19.25 -15.67
N ASP A 3 2.93 18.82 -16.09
CA ASP A 3 2.01 18.08 -15.21
C ASP A 3 2.04 16.59 -15.59
N PRO A 4 2.56 15.70 -14.73
CA PRO A 4 2.56 14.26 -14.97
C PRO A 4 1.16 13.65 -15.11
N LEU A 5 0.14 14.39 -14.69
CA LEU A 5 -1.26 13.97 -14.70
C LEU A 5 -2.06 14.61 -15.85
N ALA A 6 -1.40 15.40 -16.72
CA ALA A 6 -2.02 16.00 -17.89
C ALA A 6 -2.59 14.91 -18.81
N GLY A 7 -3.92 14.91 -19.02
CA GLY A 7 -4.61 13.92 -19.86
C GLY A 7 -5.33 12.80 -19.11
N LEU A 8 -5.29 12.77 -17.77
CA LEU A 8 -6.23 11.95 -17.01
C LEU A 8 -7.60 12.63 -17.09
N SER A 9 -8.57 11.98 -17.75
CA SER A 9 -9.96 12.45 -17.80
C SER A 9 -10.51 12.56 -16.36
N ASP A 10 -11.19 13.68 -16.09
CA ASP A 10 -11.94 13.86 -14.86
C ASP A 10 -13.03 12.79 -14.79
N VAL A 11 -12.87 11.86 -13.89
CA VAL A 11 -13.91 10.90 -13.54
C VAL A 11 -14.60 11.47 -12.32
N ASP A 12 -15.90 11.73 -12.40
CA ASP A 12 -16.68 12.17 -11.26
C ASP A 12 -16.47 11.21 -10.07
N ALA A 13 -16.03 11.75 -8.96
CA ALA A 13 -15.91 10.98 -7.72
C ALA A 13 -17.32 10.74 -7.15
N PRO A 14 -17.76 9.49 -7.02
CA PRO A 14 -19.04 9.23 -6.38
C PRO A 14 -18.99 9.71 -4.91
N ASP A 15 -20.02 10.46 -4.48
CA ASP A 15 -20.17 10.83 -3.09
C ASP A 15 -20.60 9.61 -2.27
N LEU A 16 -19.64 8.86 -1.79
CA LEU A 16 -19.85 7.65 -1.00
C LEU A 16 -20.04 8.03 0.47
N LYS A 17 -21.18 7.61 1.02
CA LYS A 17 -21.44 7.73 2.46
C LYS A 17 -20.61 6.68 3.22
N PRO A 18 -19.89 7.06 4.28
CA PRO A 18 -19.17 6.12 5.12
C PRO A 18 -20.10 5.10 5.78
N THR A 19 -19.66 3.85 5.87
CA THR A 19 -20.32 2.83 6.70
C THR A 19 -20.15 3.17 8.18
N LYS A 20 -20.84 2.44 9.06
CA LYS A 20 -20.73 2.64 10.52
C LYS A 20 -19.27 2.46 10.98
N ASP A 21 -18.60 1.40 10.53
CA ASP A 21 -17.21 1.12 10.92
C ASP A 21 -16.24 2.18 10.38
N GLN A 22 -16.45 2.62 9.14
CA GLN A 22 -15.67 3.71 8.54
C GLN A 22 -15.90 5.03 9.31
N SER A 23 -17.11 5.32 9.76
CA SER A 23 -17.40 6.52 10.56
C SER A 23 -16.68 6.48 11.92
N VAL A 24 -16.62 5.31 12.56
CA VAL A 24 -15.86 5.13 13.81
C VAL A 24 -14.37 5.33 13.56
N ALA A 25 -13.81 4.71 12.51
CA ALA A 25 -12.41 4.90 12.15
C ALA A 25 -12.09 6.37 11.84
N LEU A 26 -12.97 7.06 11.11
CA LEU A 26 -12.84 8.48 10.80
C LEU A 26 -12.86 9.35 12.06
N SER A 27 -13.70 9.06 13.03
CA SER A 27 -13.73 9.83 14.29
C SER A 27 -12.40 9.76 15.04
N ILE A 28 -11.74 8.60 15.04
CA ILE A 28 -10.40 8.43 15.64
C ILE A 28 -9.36 9.27 14.89
N VAL A 29 -9.36 9.17 13.55
CA VAL A 29 -8.38 9.86 12.69
C VAL A 29 -8.58 11.37 12.75
N CYS A 30 -9.82 11.87 12.62
CA CYS A 30 -10.09 13.30 12.67
C CYS A 30 -9.72 13.90 14.04
N ALA A 31 -10.03 13.19 15.13
CA ALA A 31 -9.61 13.61 16.47
C ALA A 31 -8.08 13.71 16.62
N ALA A 32 -7.32 12.79 15.98
CA ALA A 32 -5.87 12.86 15.97
C ALA A 32 -5.36 14.05 15.14
N ILE A 33 -5.99 14.36 14.00
CA ILE A 33 -5.65 15.53 13.17
C ILE A 33 -5.90 16.82 13.94
N ASP A 34 -7.07 16.95 14.62
CA ASP A 34 -7.46 18.13 15.38
C ASP A 34 -6.50 18.39 16.56
N LYS A 35 -6.12 17.33 17.27
CA LYS A 35 -5.22 17.40 18.42
C LYS A 35 -3.75 17.46 18.06
N GLN A 36 -3.40 17.32 16.77
CA GLN A 36 -2.01 17.12 16.30
C GLN A 36 -1.34 15.91 16.98
N ASP A 37 -2.14 14.89 17.27
CA ASP A 37 -1.65 13.66 17.87
C ASP A 37 -0.98 12.78 16.80
N SER A 38 0.30 12.58 16.94
CA SER A 38 1.13 11.77 16.05
C SER A 38 1.22 10.30 16.47
N THR A 39 0.42 9.86 17.45
CA THR A 39 0.32 8.44 17.80
C THR A 39 -0.17 7.66 16.57
N PRO A 40 0.59 6.66 16.09
CA PRO A 40 0.20 5.95 14.87
C PRO A 40 -1.14 5.23 15.03
N ILE A 41 -1.96 5.32 13.98
CA ILE A 41 -3.25 4.65 13.89
C ILE A 41 -3.14 3.51 12.90
N LEU A 42 -3.20 2.27 13.38
CA LEU A 42 -3.31 1.09 12.51
C LEU A 42 -4.75 0.96 12.03
N LEU A 43 -4.99 1.26 10.75
CA LEU A 43 -6.28 1.03 10.09
C LEU A 43 -6.31 -0.39 9.51
N ARG A 44 -6.79 -1.35 10.29
CA ARG A 44 -6.94 -2.74 9.87
C ARG A 44 -8.26 -2.94 9.15
N GLY A 45 -8.24 -3.20 7.85
CA GLY A 45 -9.47 -3.40 7.09
C GLY A 45 -9.33 -4.49 6.06
N VAL A 46 -10.30 -5.42 6.01
CA VAL A 46 -10.32 -6.47 4.99
C VAL A 46 -10.30 -5.89 3.57
N THR A 47 -9.84 -6.66 2.59
CA THR A 47 -9.87 -6.23 1.20
C THR A 47 -11.31 -5.89 0.78
N GLY A 48 -11.53 -4.68 0.22
CA GLY A 48 -12.88 -4.20 -0.11
C GLY A 48 -13.64 -3.55 1.06
N SER A 49 -13.00 -3.32 2.21
CA SER A 49 -13.61 -2.60 3.34
C SER A 49 -13.70 -1.08 3.14
N GLY A 50 -13.09 -0.56 2.06
CA GLY A 50 -13.13 0.86 1.74
C GLY A 50 -12.13 1.72 2.53
N LYS A 51 -10.96 1.20 2.90
CA LYS A 51 -9.86 1.97 3.52
C LYS A 51 -9.60 3.30 2.80
N THR A 52 -9.63 3.26 1.46
CA THR A 52 -9.41 4.46 0.63
C THR A 52 -10.40 5.59 0.94
N LEU A 53 -11.67 5.28 1.26
CA LEU A 53 -12.65 6.30 1.64
C LEU A 53 -12.26 6.97 2.96
N VAL A 54 -11.74 6.20 3.91
CA VAL A 54 -11.23 6.75 5.18
C VAL A 54 -10.06 7.69 4.91
N TYR A 55 -9.14 7.34 4.01
CA TYR A 55 -8.03 8.23 3.62
C TYR A 55 -8.53 9.53 2.99
N LEU A 56 -9.46 9.44 2.03
CA LEU A 56 -10.02 10.61 1.35
C LEU A 56 -10.67 11.57 2.35
N ARG A 57 -11.52 11.06 3.23
CA ARG A 57 -12.23 11.89 4.23
C ARG A 57 -11.27 12.46 5.31
N ALA A 58 -10.24 11.72 5.71
CA ALA A 58 -9.21 12.21 6.62
C ALA A 58 -8.41 13.37 6.00
N ILE A 59 -8.05 13.25 4.72
CA ILE A 59 -7.33 14.30 3.98
C ILE A 59 -8.24 15.52 3.77
N GLU A 60 -9.49 15.30 3.40
CA GLU A 60 -10.48 16.37 3.28
C GLU A 60 -10.59 17.17 4.59
N HIS A 61 -10.68 16.46 5.72
CA HIS A 61 -10.68 17.11 7.03
C HIS A 61 -9.38 17.90 7.31
N ALA A 62 -8.21 17.35 7.00
CA ALA A 62 -6.95 18.05 7.16
C ALA A 62 -6.88 19.31 6.30
N LEU A 63 -7.41 19.28 5.07
CA LEU A 63 -7.46 20.44 4.17
C LEU A 63 -8.36 21.55 4.71
N THR A 64 -9.47 21.25 5.41
CA THR A 64 -10.31 22.28 6.07
C THR A 64 -9.56 23.05 7.15
N LEU A 65 -8.53 22.43 7.73
CA LEU A 65 -7.64 23.03 8.73
C LEU A 65 -6.40 23.69 8.13
N ASP A 66 -6.38 23.91 6.82
CA ASP A 66 -5.23 24.43 6.08
C ASP A 66 -3.97 23.55 6.19
N ARG A 67 -4.15 22.22 6.25
CA ARG A 67 -3.06 21.24 6.41
C ARG A 67 -3.02 20.29 5.22
N GLY A 68 -1.80 19.95 4.78
CA GLY A 68 -1.56 19.09 3.64
C GLY A 68 -1.46 17.61 4.00
N ALA A 69 -1.31 16.75 2.98
CA ALA A 69 -1.27 15.30 3.14
C ALA A 69 -0.16 14.64 2.30
N ILE A 70 0.40 13.56 2.84
CA ILE A 70 1.29 12.64 2.12
C ILE A 70 0.68 11.25 2.16
N VAL A 71 0.60 10.61 1.00
CA VAL A 71 0.09 9.24 0.83
C VAL A 71 1.18 8.39 0.20
N LEU A 72 1.68 7.42 0.93
CA LEU A 72 2.59 6.40 0.40
C LEU A 72 1.81 5.18 -0.08
N VAL A 73 2.21 4.67 -1.24
CA VAL A 73 1.68 3.45 -1.85
C VAL A 73 2.84 2.52 -2.23
N PRO A 74 2.68 1.18 -2.16
CA PRO A 74 3.79 0.24 -2.35
C PRO A 74 4.44 0.31 -3.73
N GLU A 75 3.63 0.33 -4.77
CA GLU A 75 4.10 0.35 -6.16
C GLU A 75 3.30 1.31 -7.03
N ILE A 76 3.99 1.89 -8.02
CA ILE A 76 3.41 2.87 -8.95
C ILE A 76 2.32 2.25 -9.83
N ALA A 77 2.45 0.98 -10.20
CA ALA A 77 1.46 0.32 -11.06
C ALA A 77 0.06 0.22 -10.41
N LEU A 78 0.00 0.01 -9.10
CA LEU A 78 -1.24 0.03 -8.31
C LEU A 78 -1.65 1.46 -7.91
N ALA A 79 -0.71 2.39 -7.89
CA ALA A 79 -0.94 3.78 -7.55
C ALA A 79 -1.90 4.50 -8.52
N TRP A 80 -1.94 4.13 -9.80
CA TRP A 80 -2.78 4.81 -10.79
C TRP A 80 -4.27 4.78 -10.47
N GLN A 81 -4.79 3.70 -9.90
CA GLN A 81 -6.20 3.66 -9.47
C GLN A 81 -6.44 4.59 -8.29
N MET A 82 -5.51 4.62 -7.33
CA MET A 82 -5.58 5.53 -6.20
C MET A 82 -5.41 6.97 -6.65
N VAL A 83 -4.43 7.27 -7.49
CA VAL A 83 -4.20 8.61 -8.07
C VAL A 83 -5.46 9.12 -8.77
N ARG A 84 -6.09 8.30 -9.63
CA ARG A 84 -7.34 8.68 -10.31
C ARG A 84 -8.46 9.01 -9.33
N ARG A 85 -8.65 8.21 -8.27
CA ARG A 85 -9.66 8.47 -7.24
C ARG A 85 -9.39 9.76 -6.48
N PHE A 86 -8.13 10.00 -6.13
CA PHE A 86 -7.74 11.22 -5.43
C PHE A 86 -7.86 12.45 -6.33
N ARG A 87 -7.44 12.35 -7.60
CA ARG A 87 -7.58 13.43 -8.57
C ARG A 87 -9.06 13.78 -8.83
N ALA A 88 -9.91 12.75 -8.96
CA ALA A 88 -11.35 12.93 -9.10
C ALA A 88 -11.97 13.65 -7.89
N HIS A 89 -11.42 13.46 -6.69
CA HIS A 89 -11.95 14.02 -5.45
C HIS A 89 -11.36 15.42 -5.12
N PHE A 90 -10.05 15.60 -5.33
CA PHE A 90 -9.33 16.81 -4.92
C PHE A 90 -8.82 17.67 -6.09
N GLY A 91 -9.06 17.26 -7.33
CA GLY A 91 -8.66 18.01 -8.52
C GLY A 91 -7.15 18.28 -8.60
N GLU A 92 -6.80 19.50 -8.94
CA GLU A 92 -5.42 19.96 -9.16
C GLU A 92 -4.54 20.01 -7.89
N GLN A 93 -5.12 19.84 -6.70
CA GLN A 93 -4.36 19.83 -5.46
C GLN A 93 -3.50 18.56 -5.28
N VAL A 94 -3.70 17.55 -6.14
CA VAL A 94 -2.99 16.27 -6.07
C VAL A 94 -1.74 16.28 -6.92
N ALA A 95 -0.60 16.07 -6.28
CA ALA A 95 0.69 15.81 -6.90
C ALA A 95 1.02 14.31 -6.88
N VAL A 96 1.85 13.87 -7.84
CA VAL A 96 2.37 12.49 -7.87
C VAL A 96 3.89 12.52 -7.90
N LEU A 97 4.52 11.69 -7.07
CA LEU A 97 5.97 11.51 -7.04
C LEU A 97 6.35 10.03 -7.16
N HIS A 98 7.07 9.70 -8.23
CA HIS A 98 7.58 8.35 -8.47
C HIS A 98 8.89 8.36 -9.27
N SER A 99 9.55 7.21 -9.36
CA SER A 99 10.88 7.06 -9.98
C SER A 99 10.88 7.30 -11.50
N GLN A 100 9.75 7.10 -12.18
CA GLN A 100 9.65 7.26 -13.64
C GLN A 100 9.44 8.71 -14.09
N LEU A 101 9.24 9.66 -13.17
CA LEU A 101 9.16 11.08 -13.50
C LEU A 101 10.53 11.57 -13.99
N SER A 102 10.51 12.38 -15.05
CA SER A 102 11.69 13.11 -15.51
C SER A 102 12.17 14.10 -14.42
N MET A 103 13.43 14.48 -14.48
CA MET A 103 14.00 15.47 -13.55
C MET A 103 13.20 16.78 -13.53
N GLY A 104 12.73 17.23 -14.71
CA GLY A 104 11.94 18.47 -14.82
C GLY A 104 10.56 18.34 -14.17
N GLU A 105 9.84 17.25 -14.41
CA GLU A 105 8.53 17.01 -13.79
C GLU A 105 8.65 16.89 -12.27
N ARG A 106 9.70 16.22 -11.78
CA ARG A 106 9.99 16.09 -10.36
C ARG A 106 10.27 17.45 -9.73
N PHE A 107 11.05 18.29 -10.40
CA PHE A 107 11.37 19.63 -9.93
C PHE A 107 10.13 20.53 -9.89
N ASP A 108 9.32 20.56 -10.96
CA ASP A 108 8.09 21.34 -11.04
C ASP A 108 7.06 20.90 -9.98
N THR A 109 6.94 19.58 -9.77
CA THR A 109 6.08 19.00 -8.72
C THR A 109 6.56 19.40 -7.32
N TRP A 110 7.88 19.34 -7.09
CA TRP A 110 8.49 19.74 -5.83
C TRP A 110 8.23 21.21 -5.50
N GLN A 111 8.38 22.09 -6.49
CA GLN A 111 8.11 23.54 -6.30
C GLN A 111 6.64 23.81 -5.96
N ARG A 112 5.69 23.15 -6.66
CA ARG A 112 4.25 23.31 -6.38
C ARG A 112 3.84 22.82 -4.99
N LEU A 113 4.46 21.77 -4.50
CA LEU A 113 4.26 21.30 -3.12
C LEU A 113 4.86 22.30 -2.12
N GLN A 114 6.03 22.85 -2.41
CA GLN A 114 6.71 23.81 -1.56
C GLN A 114 6.00 25.17 -1.54
N SER A 115 5.44 25.62 -2.67
CA SER A 115 4.65 26.87 -2.73
C SER A 115 3.30 26.72 -2.01
N GLY A 116 2.76 25.48 -1.94
CA GLY A 116 1.42 25.21 -1.43
C GLY A 116 0.33 25.20 -2.50
N ASP A 117 0.69 25.33 -3.79
CA ASP A 117 -0.24 25.21 -4.92
C ASP A 117 -0.80 23.78 -5.00
N GLN A 118 0.01 22.79 -4.63
CA GLN A 118 -0.41 21.42 -4.42
C GLN A 118 -0.20 21.05 -2.94
N ARG A 119 -1.21 20.42 -2.36
CA ARG A 119 -1.26 20.17 -0.91
C ARG A 119 -1.31 18.68 -0.56
N ILE A 120 -1.55 17.84 -1.56
CA ILE A 120 -1.61 16.39 -1.43
C ILE A 120 -0.56 15.79 -2.34
N VAL A 121 0.26 14.88 -1.81
CA VAL A 121 1.17 14.10 -2.65
C VAL A 121 0.91 12.62 -2.47
N ILE A 122 0.84 11.90 -3.59
CA ILE A 122 0.77 10.44 -3.64
C ILE A 122 2.04 9.94 -4.29
N GLY A 123 2.64 8.93 -3.73
CA GLY A 123 3.81 8.35 -4.36
C GLY A 123 4.35 7.11 -3.67
N ALA A 124 5.37 6.56 -4.28
CA ALA A 124 6.12 5.47 -3.69
C ALA A 124 7.03 5.99 -2.55
N ARG A 125 7.88 5.15 -2.05
CA ARG A 125 8.82 5.40 -0.94
C ARG A 125 9.45 6.82 -0.95
N SER A 126 9.86 7.32 -2.12
CA SER A 126 10.49 8.65 -2.24
C SER A 126 9.57 9.83 -1.92
N ALA A 127 8.26 9.67 -2.03
CA ALA A 127 7.30 10.72 -1.66
C ALA A 127 7.31 11.02 -0.15
N LEU A 128 7.90 10.12 0.65
CA LEU A 128 8.19 10.38 2.06
C LEU A 128 8.86 11.75 2.30
N PHE A 129 9.73 12.19 1.40
CA PHE A 129 10.52 13.42 1.55
C PHE A 129 9.89 14.66 0.89
N ALA A 130 8.69 14.54 0.32
CA ALA A 130 8.03 15.65 -0.38
C ALA A 130 7.84 16.87 0.52
N PRO A 131 8.08 18.11 0.04
CA PRO A 131 8.04 19.34 0.84
C PRO A 131 6.61 19.85 1.01
N VAL A 132 5.70 19.01 1.48
CA VAL A 132 4.31 19.40 1.76
C VAL A 132 4.29 20.39 2.90
N ARG A 133 3.69 21.56 2.65
CA ARG A 133 3.53 22.61 3.67
C ARG A 133 2.48 22.18 4.69
N ASN A 134 2.73 22.55 5.95
CA ASN A 134 1.78 22.37 7.04
C ASN A 134 1.15 20.96 7.04
N LEU A 135 1.99 19.91 7.10
CA LEU A 135 1.54 18.51 7.04
C LEU A 135 0.54 18.20 8.16
N GLY A 136 -0.64 17.71 7.81
CA GLY A 136 -1.72 17.36 8.73
C GLY A 136 -1.94 15.87 8.87
N VAL A 137 -1.78 15.14 7.78
CA VAL A 137 -1.98 13.68 7.79
C VAL A 137 -0.97 12.98 6.89
N PHE A 138 -0.47 11.88 7.39
CA PHE A 138 0.38 10.95 6.66
C PHE A 138 -0.34 9.61 6.52
N VAL A 139 -0.44 9.09 5.31
CA VAL A 139 -1.03 7.77 5.04
C VAL A 139 0.03 6.86 4.46
N VAL A 140 0.16 5.66 5.01
CA VAL A 140 0.95 4.56 4.44
C VAL A 140 -0.01 3.43 4.12
N ASP A 141 -0.35 3.27 2.84
CA ASP A 141 -1.24 2.19 2.41
C ASP A 141 -0.46 0.90 2.24
N GLU A 142 -1.09 -0.25 2.57
CA GLU A 142 -0.46 -1.57 2.64
C GLU A 142 0.88 -1.54 3.41
N GLU A 143 0.86 -1.04 4.65
CA GLU A 143 2.05 -0.74 5.48
C GLU A 143 3.02 -1.91 5.66
N HIS A 144 2.51 -3.14 5.44
CA HIS A 144 3.28 -4.38 5.55
C HIS A 144 4.15 -4.68 4.34
N ASP A 145 4.00 -3.90 3.23
CA ASP A 145 4.69 -4.20 1.98
C ASP A 145 6.19 -3.97 2.07
N GLY A 146 6.97 -4.96 1.62
CA GLY A 146 8.43 -4.92 1.66
C GLY A 146 9.05 -3.83 0.78
N SER A 147 8.31 -3.25 -0.19
CA SER A 147 8.81 -2.17 -1.03
C SER A 147 9.08 -0.86 -0.27
N TYR A 148 8.54 -0.72 0.94
CA TYR A 148 8.86 0.39 1.83
C TYR A 148 10.24 0.30 2.46
N PHE A 149 10.85 -0.87 2.45
CA PHE A 149 12.21 -1.05 2.93
C PHE A 149 13.21 -0.80 1.78
N GLN A 150 14.18 0.05 2.01
CA GLN A 150 15.31 0.25 1.14
C GLN A 150 16.53 -0.38 1.78
N ASP A 151 17.15 -1.31 1.06
CA ASP A 151 18.41 -1.95 1.42
C ASP A 151 19.38 -1.76 0.25
N ASP A 152 20.19 -0.71 0.32
CA ASP A 152 21.20 -0.37 -0.69
C ASP A 152 22.59 -0.81 -0.22
N LEU A 153 22.71 -2.05 0.26
CA LEU A 153 23.99 -2.60 0.74
C LEU A 153 25.09 -2.61 -0.33
N ASP A 154 24.70 -2.62 -1.60
CA ASP A 154 25.63 -2.62 -2.76
C ASP A 154 26.08 -1.19 -3.17
N SER A 155 25.53 -0.15 -2.57
CA SER A 155 25.91 1.23 -2.90
C SER A 155 27.17 1.69 -2.13
N ARG A 156 27.91 2.66 -2.70
CA ARG A 156 29.08 3.25 -2.02
C ARG A 156 28.73 3.96 -0.70
N GLN A 157 27.45 4.25 -0.47
CA GLN A 157 26.90 4.80 0.76
C GLN A 157 25.62 4.03 1.08
N PRO A 158 25.73 2.87 1.74
CA PRO A 158 24.56 2.06 2.08
C PRO A 158 23.65 2.81 3.04
N LEU A 159 22.46 3.19 2.58
CA LEU A 159 21.43 3.80 3.39
C LEU A 159 20.23 2.85 3.46
N ALA A 160 20.17 2.07 4.52
CA ALA A 160 19.01 1.24 4.81
C ALA A 160 17.97 2.03 5.59
N TYR A 161 16.74 2.07 5.12
CA TYR A 161 15.63 2.70 5.86
C TYR A 161 14.27 2.07 5.51
N SER A 162 13.36 2.16 6.45
CA SER A 162 11.94 1.84 6.27
C SER A 162 11.15 3.14 6.08
N ALA A 163 10.52 3.32 4.92
CA ALA A 163 9.69 4.50 4.67
C ALA A 163 8.45 4.52 5.59
N ARG A 164 7.91 3.36 5.98
CA ARG A 164 6.85 3.25 6.98
C ARG A 164 7.29 3.86 8.32
N ASP A 165 8.44 3.44 8.82
CA ASP A 165 8.92 3.88 10.12
C ASP A 165 9.35 5.35 10.11
N LEU A 166 9.96 5.79 9.01
CA LEU A 166 10.28 7.22 8.83
C LEU A 166 9.02 8.07 8.66
N ALA A 167 7.92 7.55 8.11
CA ALA A 167 6.65 8.25 8.06
C ALA A 167 6.13 8.54 9.48
N VAL A 168 6.24 7.59 10.39
CA VAL A 168 5.90 7.77 11.82
C VAL A 168 6.77 8.86 12.45
N VAL A 169 8.09 8.80 12.23
CA VAL A 169 9.02 9.82 12.75
C VAL A 169 8.71 11.21 12.18
N ARG A 170 8.51 11.31 10.86
CA ARG A 170 8.19 12.57 10.19
C ARG A 170 6.88 13.16 10.68
N SER A 171 5.85 12.32 10.86
CA SER A 171 4.56 12.76 11.39
C SER A 171 4.70 13.33 12.79
N ARG A 172 5.51 12.70 13.65
CA ARG A 172 5.81 13.19 14.99
C ARG A 172 6.49 14.55 14.96
N LEU A 173 7.47 14.74 14.07
CA LEU A 173 8.19 16.01 13.94
C LEU A 173 7.29 17.15 13.40
N ALA A 174 6.28 16.79 12.57
CA ALA A 174 5.37 17.74 11.96
C ALA A 174 4.08 17.98 12.77
N GLY A 175 3.83 17.27 13.86
CA GLY A 175 2.54 17.29 14.56
C GLY A 175 1.40 16.82 13.65
N ALA A 176 1.64 15.80 12.81
CA ALA A 176 0.68 15.28 11.86
C ALA A 176 0.15 13.91 12.34
N ALA A 177 -1.12 13.62 12.09
CA ALA A 177 -1.67 12.27 12.29
C ALA A 177 -1.03 11.30 11.29
N VAL A 178 -0.81 10.03 11.68
CA VAL A 178 -0.29 9.00 10.78
C VAL A 178 -1.18 7.76 10.78
N ILE A 179 -1.59 7.36 9.58
CA ILE A 179 -2.46 6.20 9.32
C ILE A 179 -1.61 5.13 8.63
N LEU A 180 -1.53 3.97 9.25
CA LEU A 180 -0.91 2.77 8.70
C LEU A 180 -2.03 1.82 8.27
N GLY A 181 -2.33 1.74 6.97
CA GLY A 181 -3.43 0.96 6.45
C GLY A 181 -3.00 -0.40 5.95
N SER A 182 -3.72 -1.46 6.33
CA SER A 182 -3.45 -2.80 5.84
C SER A 182 -4.65 -3.75 6.03
N ALA A 183 -4.77 -4.74 5.13
CA ALA A 183 -5.63 -5.89 5.34
C ALA A 183 -4.92 -6.97 6.16
N THR A 184 -3.60 -7.04 6.05
CA THR A 184 -2.69 -8.02 6.66
C THR A 184 -1.54 -7.30 7.35
N PRO A 185 -1.78 -6.63 8.50
CA PRO A 185 -0.79 -5.83 9.18
C PRO A 185 0.50 -6.58 9.48
N SER A 186 1.63 -5.88 9.45
CA SER A 186 2.91 -6.41 9.87
C SER A 186 2.88 -6.84 11.35
N LEU A 187 3.74 -7.78 11.71
CA LEU A 187 3.83 -8.25 13.10
C LEU A 187 4.21 -7.11 14.05
N GLU A 188 5.08 -6.21 13.60
CA GLU A 188 5.53 -5.04 14.35
C GLU A 188 4.36 -4.08 14.64
N SER A 189 3.55 -3.74 13.63
CA SER A 189 2.39 -2.87 13.79
C SER A 189 1.35 -3.50 14.70
N HIS A 190 1.08 -4.81 14.52
CA HIS A 190 0.18 -5.54 15.41
C HIS A 190 0.68 -5.59 16.85
N TRP A 191 1.98 -5.80 17.05
CA TRP A 191 2.60 -5.80 18.38
C TRP A 191 2.51 -4.41 19.03
N ASN A 192 2.77 -3.35 18.28
CA ASN A 192 2.67 -1.98 18.79
C ASN A 192 1.26 -1.62 19.24
N VAL A 193 0.21 -2.12 18.55
CA VAL A 193 -1.18 -1.99 19.02
C VAL A 193 -1.36 -2.71 20.37
N LYS A 194 -0.87 -3.96 20.51
CA LYS A 194 -0.96 -4.72 21.76
C LYS A 194 -0.23 -4.05 22.92
N GLN A 195 0.85 -3.32 22.64
CA GLN A 195 1.61 -2.56 23.64
C GLN A 195 1.01 -1.18 23.93
N GLY A 196 -0.12 -0.81 23.31
CA GLY A 196 -0.74 0.51 23.47
C GLY A 196 0.05 1.67 22.86
N LYS A 197 1.06 1.37 22.01
CA LYS A 197 1.84 2.38 21.31
C LYS A 197 1.14 2.91 20.06
N TYR A 198 0.25 2.12 19.46
CA TYR A 198 -0.55 2.46 18.29
C TYR A 198 -2.04 2.36 18.65
N HIS A 199 -2.85 3.25 18.10
CA HIS A 199 -4.30 3.09 18.12
C HIS A 199 -4.74 2.09 17.05
N LEU A 200 -5.81 1.35 17.34
CA LEU A 200 -6.42 0.44 16.37
C LEU A 200 -7.75 1.01 15.88
N ALA A 201 -7.89 1.12 14.56
CA ALA A 201 -9.16 1.37 13.88
C ALA A 201 -9.48 0.18 12.97
N GLU A 202 -10.67 -0.40 13.07
CA GLU A 202 -11.01 -1.64 12.39
C GLU A 202 -12.14 -1.47 11.39
N LEU A 203 -11.98 -2.09 10.23
CA LEU A 203 -13.00 -2.22 9.19
C LEU A 203 -13.20 -3.71 8.89
N PRO A 204 -13.95 -4.43 9.72
CA PRO A 204 -14.04 -5.89 9.67
C PRO A 204 -14.85 -6.40 8.48
N SER A 205 -15.73 -5.57 7.91
CA SER A 205 -16.67 -5.96 6.87
C SER A 205 -16.31 -5.35 5.51
N ARG A 206 -16.68 -6.05 4.42
CA ARG A 206 -16.64 -5.49 3.07
C ARG A 206 -17.80 -4.53 2.86
N VAL A 207 -17.60 -3.49 2.06
CA VAL A 207 -18.66 -2.50 1.74
C VAL A 207 -19.83 -3.14 0.98
N ASP A 208 -19.56 -4.18 0.19
CA ASP A 208 -20.57 -4.88 -0.63
C ASP A 208 -21.18 -6.12 0.04
N ASP A 209 -20.91 -6.32 1.34
CA ASP A 209 -21.36 -7.47 2.16
C ASP A 209 -21.07 -8.86 1.55
N ARG A 210 -20.22 -8.94 0.54
CA ARG A 210 -19.86 -10.23 -0.06
C ARG A 210 -19.04 -11.07 0.92
N PRO A 211 -19.38 -12.37 1.07
CA PRO A 211 -18.62 -13.24 1.95
C PRO A 211 -17.18 -13.38 1.46
N LEU A 212 -16.27 -13.65 2.39
CA LEU A 212 -14.90 -14.02 2.05
C LEU A 212 -14.89 -15.33 1.26
N PRO A 213 -13.97 -15.51 0.31
CA PRO A 213 -13.86 -16.75 -0.43
C PRO A 213 -13.53 -17.91 0.51
N ARG A 214 -14.09 -19.10 0.19
CA ARG A 214 -13.71 -20.31 0.91
C ARG A 214 -12.27 -20.68 0.57
N VAL A 215 -11.44 -20.81 1.59
CA VAL A 215 -10.03 -21.22 1.45
C VAL A 215 -9.91 -22.71 1.75
N GLU A 216 -9.22 -23.45 0.88
CA GLU A 216 -8.87 -24.85 1.07
C GLU A 216 -7.33 -24.96 1.09
N VAL A 217 -6.79 -25.45 2.18
CA VAL A 217 -5.34 -25.67 2.33
C VAL A 217 -5.02 -27.11 1.97
N VAL A 218 -4.08 -27.29 1.04
CA VAL A 218 -3.64 -28.62 0.58
C VAL A 218 -2.18 -28.82 0.97
N ASP A 219 -1.88 -29.93 1.67
CA ASP A 219 -0.51 -30.30 2.00
C ASP A 219 0.17 -30.91 0.77
N MET A 220 1.13 -30.20 0.20
CA MET A 220 1.86 -30.67 -0.98
C MET A 220 2.84 -31.82 -0.70
N ARG A 221 3.08 -32.16 0.57
CA ARG A 221 3.92 -33.33 0.94
C ARG A 221 3.23 -34.64 0.63
N ASP A 222 1.89 -34.65 0.63
CA ASP A 222 1.05 -35.79 0.33
C ASP A 222 0.85 -36.03 -1.17
N GLU A 223 1.28 -35.07 -2.01
CA GLU A 223 1.18 -35.21 -3.47
C GLU A 223 2.28 -36.09 -4.05
N PRO A 224 1.94 -37.00 -4.96
CA PRO A 224 2.92 -37.92 -5.55
C PRO A 224 3.95 -37.16 -6.39
N PHE A 225 5.21 -37.64 -6.35
CA PHE A 225 6.26 -37.14 -7.21
C PHE A 225 5.92 -37.47 -8.68
N GLN A 226 6.02 -36.43 -9.53
CA GLN A 226 5.94 -36.58 -10.98
C GLN A 226 7.34 -36.44 -11.58
N ARG A 227 7.83 -37.47 -12.28
CA ARG A 227 9.17 -37.43 -12.95
C ARG A 227 10.34 -37.05 -12.04
N ARG A 228 10.37 -37.50 -10.78
CA ARG A 228 11.35 -37.14 -9.73
C ARG A 228 11.29 -35.70 -9.23
N GLU A 229 10.29 -34.91 -9.64
CA GLU A 229 10.04 -33.57 -9.14
C GLU A 229 8.72 -33.51 -8.38
N ARG A 230 8.61 -32.60 -7.41
CA ARG A 230 7.33 -32.35 -6.75
C ARG A 230 6.36 -31.71 -7.74
N ALA A 231 5.11 -32.15 -7.72
CA ALA A 231 4.07 -31.58 -8.56
C ALA A 231 3.92 -30.08 -8.24
N LEU A 232 3.90 -29.23 -9.27
CA LEU A 232 3.68 -27.79 -9.12
C LEU A 232 2.27 -27.50 -8.58
N PHE A 233 1.28 -28.29 -9.01
CA PHE A 233 -0.12 -28.16 -8.61
C PHE A 233 -0.59 -29.46 -7.98
N SER A 234 -1.32 -29.35 -6.87
CA SER A 234 -1.98 -30.49 -6.24
C SER A 234 -3.01 -31.13 -7.18
N LYS A 235 -3.32 -32.39 -6.93
CA LYS A 235 -4.40 -33.10 -7.63
C LYS A 235 -5.73 -32.35 -7.49
N THR A 236 -6.04 -31.89 -6.28
CA THR A 236 -7.23 -31.09 -5.96
C THR A 236 -7.29 -29.82 -6.79
N LEU A 237 -6.20 -29.05 -6.86
CA LEU A 237 -6.15 -27.82 -7.64
C LEU A 237 -6.35 -28.08 -9.14
N ARG A 238 -5.72 -29.13 -9.69
CA ARG A 238 -5.89 -29.51 -11.12
C ARG A 238 -7.32 -29.89 -11.46
N ILE A 239 -8.01 -30.60 -10.56
CA ILE A 239 -9.44 -30.94 -10.74
C ILE A 239 -10.26 -29.66 -10.77
N LYS A 240 -10.07 -28.78 -9.78
CA LYS A 240 -10.80 -27.51 -9.69
C LYS A 240 -10.55 -26.59 -10.89
N ILE A 241 -9.31 -26.51 -11.38
CA ILE A 241 -8.99 -25.77 -12.61
C ILE A 241 -9.80 -26.31 -13.78
N ARG A 242 -9.81 -27.63 -13.98
CA ARG A 242 -10.56 -28.25 -15.09
C ARG A 242 -12.05 -27.95 -14.99
N GLU A 243 -12.66 -28.16 -13.83
CA GLU A 243 -14.08 -27.88 -13.58
C GLU A 243 -14.47 -26.44 -13.91
N ARG A 244 -13.61 -25.47 -13.55
CA ARG A 244 -13.86 -24.06 -13.82
C ARG A 244 -13.71 -23.69 -15.29
N LEU A 245 -12.72 -24.27 -15.97
CA LEU A 245 -12.54 -24.10 -17.42
C LEU A 245 -13.71 -24.69 -18.22
N GLU A 246 -14.21 -25.86 -17.83
CA GLU A 246 -15.41 -26.47 -18.45
C GLU A 246 -16.65 -25.59 -18.29
N ARG A 247 -16.74 -24.85 -17.19
CA ARG A 247 -17.82 -23.85 -16.95
C ARG A 247 -17.55 -22.49 -17.61
N LYS A 248 -16.44 -22.34 -18.34
CA LYS A 248 -15.98 -21.07 -18.96
C LYS A 248 -15.78 -19.94 -17.93
N GLU A 249 -15.43 -20.31 -16.70
CA GLU A 249 -15.10 -19.37 -15.63
C GLU A 249 -13.62 -18.98 -15.69
N GLN A 250 -13.29 -17.82 -15.12
CA GLN A 250 -11.91 -17.32 -15.05
C GLN A 250 -11.18 -17.92 -13.85
N ILE A 251 -9.87 -18.08 -14.00
CA ILE A 251 -8.97 -18.60 -12.97
C ILE A 251 -7.79 -17.65 -12.83
N VAL A 252 -7.46 -17.30 -11.60
CA VAL A 252 -6.24 -16.54 -11.28
C VAL A 252 -5.31 -17.45 -10.49
N LEU A 253 -4.10 -17.65 -11.00
CA LEU A 253 -3.07 -18.43 -10.33
C LEU A 253 -1.99 -17.47 -9.81
N LEU A 254 -1.75 -17.51 -8.50
CA LEU A 254 -0.63 -16.81 -7.88
C LEU A 254 0.49 -17.82 -7.60
N GLN A 255 1.59 -17.68 -8.31
CA GLN A 255 2.82 -18.42 -8.02
C GLN A 255 3.83 -17.46 -7.40
N ASN A 256 4.02 -17.56 -6.10
CA ASN A 256 4.96 -16.70 -5.37
C ASN A 256 6.42 -17.18 -5.57
N ARG A 257 6.89 -17.11 -6.83
CA ARG A 257 8.24 -17.52 -7.21
C ARG A 257 8.74 -16.63 -8.36
N ARG A 258 9.86 -15.96 -8.14
CA ARG A 258 10.56 -15.21 -9.21
C ARG A 258 11.55 -16.15 -9.92
N GLY A 259 11.51 -16.15 -11.25
CA GLY A 259 12.39 -16.97 -12.08
C GLY A 259 12.02 -18.45 -12.17
N PHE A 260 12.76 -19.19 -13.00
CA PHE A 260 12.53 -20.62 -13.27
C PHE A 260 12.88 -21.47 -12.05
N ALA A 261 14.01 -21.19 -11.40
CA ALA A 261 14.46 -21.85 -10.18
C ALA A 261 15.09 -20.83 -9.22
N PRO A 262 14.66 -20.78 -7.94
CA PRO A 262 15.31 -19.91 -6.95
C PRO A 262 16.71 -20.39 -6.60
N VAL A 263 16.95 -21.69 -6.72
CA VAL A 263 18.23 -22.34 -6.48
C VAL A 263 18.40 -23.47 -7.48
N VAL A 264 19.52 -23.52 -8.16
CA VAL A 264 19.96 -24.68 -8.95
C VAL A 264 20.89 -25.51 -8.07
N GLN A 265 20.50 -26.73 -7.75
CA GLN A 265 21.30 -27.62 -6.93
C GLN A 265 21.85 -28.78 -7.74
N CYS A 266 23.08 -29.18 -7.44
CA CYS A 266 23.63 -30.40 -7.99
C CYS A 266 22.83 -31.62 -7.51
N GLY A 267 22.32 -32.43 -8.46
CA GLY A 267 21.52 -33.63 -8.12
C GLY A 267 22.32 -34.73 -7.40
N ALA A 268 23.65 -34.69 -7.42
CA ALA A 268 24.52 -35.68 -6.80
C ALA A 268 24.98 -35.30 -5.39
N CYS A 269 25.34 -34.04 -5.15
CA CYS A 269 25.90 -33.59 -3.88
C CYS A 269 25.00 -32.58 -3.14
N GLY A 270 23.93 -32.05 -3.77
CA GLY A 270 23.05 -31.07 -3.17
C GLY A 270 23.64 -29.64 -3.09
N GLU A 271 24.83 -29.41 -3.62
CA GLU A 271 25.48 -28.10 -3.61
C GLU A 271 24.71 -27.10 -4.49
N ALA A 272 24.49 -25.89 -3.97
CA ALA A 272 23.84 -24.82 -4.71
C ALA A 272 24.82 -24.20 -5.72
N VAL A 273 24.38 -24.07 -6.97
CA VAL A 273 25.14 -23.38 -8.01
C VAL A 273 24.91 -21.89 -7.86
N GLU A 274 25.94 -21.15 -7.51
CA GLU A 274 25.90 -19.69 -7.45
C GLU A 274 26.20 -19.10 -8.83
N CYS A 275 25.52 -17.99 -9.16
CA CYS A 275 25.81 -17.25 -10.40
C CYS A 275 27.20 -16.61 -10.27
N PRO A 276 28.16 -16.90 -11.15
CA PRO A 276 29.41 -16.17 -11.17
C PRO A 276 29.10 -14.71 -11.53
N ARG A 277 29.41 -13.79 -10.64
CA ARG A 277 29.29 -12.35 -10.87
C ARG A 277 30.43 -11.85 -11.75
#